data_305b3cc7d33b0115eaefe87fb79a23a6
#
_entry.id   305b3cc7d33b0115eaefe87fb79a23a6
#
_cell.length_a   1.000
_cell.length_b   1.000
_cell.length_c   1.000
_cell.angle_alpha   90.00
_cell.angle_beta   90.00
_cell.angle_gamma   90.00
#
_symmetry.space_group_name_H-M   'P 1'
#
loop_
_entity.id
_entity.type
_entity.pdbx_description
1 polymer ?
#
loop_
_entity_poly.entity_id
_entity_poly.type
_entity_poly.pdbx_seq_one_letter_code
_entity_poly.pdbx_strand_id
1 'polypeptide(L)'
;QPRSRGLGDVYKRQYPKCLLCPENEGYAGRVNHPARENHRIIPITVNDSPWGFRYSPYVYYNEHCIVFNSQHVPMKIEKNTFIKLFDFVKLFPHYFLGSNADLPIVGGSILSHDHFQGGHYTFAMAKAPIEKHVTIPGYEDVEAGIVKWPLSVLRIRHKDEKRLIELATHVLEAWRGYTDESAFIFAET
;
A
#
# COMPACT_ATOMS: atom_id res chain seq x y z
N GLN A 1 -34.83 2.02 39.86
CA GLN A 1 -33.45 1.48 39.93
C GLN A 1 -32.72 1.79 38.63
N PRO A 2 -31.55 2.42 38.68
CA PRO A 2 -30.70 2.51 37.49
C PRO A 2 -30.32 1.07 37.14
N ARG A 3 -30.77 0.61 35.97
CA ARG A 3 -30.28 -0.66 35.40
C ARG A 3 -28.78 -0.53 35.28
N SER A 4 -28.05 -1.32 36.04
CA SER A 4 -26.62 -1.51 35.82
C SER A 4 -26.46 -1.89 34.35
N ARG A 5 -25.87 -1.00 33.56
CA ARG A 5 -25.33 -1.35 32.24
C ARG A 5 -24.16 -2.29 32.54
N GLY A 6 -24.52 -3.57 32.65
CA GLY A 6 -23.60 -4.60 33.12
C GLY A 6 -22.39 -4.75 32.19
N LEU A 7 -21.40 -5.41 32.72
CA LEU A 7 -20.19 -5.93 32.00
C LEU A 7 -20.45 -6.41 30.55
N GLY A 8 -21.70 -6.79 30.20
CA GLY A 8 -22.10 -7.16 28.85
C GLY A 8 -21.94 -6.06 27.80
N ASP A 9 -22.01 -4.78 28.14
CA ASP A 9 -21.77 -3.68 27.18
C ASP A 9 -20.28 -3.43 26.97
N VAL A 10 -19.43 -3.79 27.92
CA VAL A 10 -17.97 -3.75 27.78
C VAL A 10 -17.50 -4.87 26.83
N TYR A 11 -18.15 -6.04 26.91
CA TYR A 11 -17.87 -7.16 26.00
C TYR A 11 -18.41 -6.95 24.58
N LYS A 12 -19.36 -6.05 24.38
CA LYS A 12 -19.90 -5.70 23.05
C LYS A 12 -19.05 -4.71 22.27
N ARG A 13 -18.10 -4.03 22.88
CA ARG A 13 -17.03 -3.35 22.17
C ARG A 13 -16.06 -4.42 21.65
N GLN A 14 -16.51 -5.18 20.66
CA GLN A 14 -15.62 -6.05 19.93
C GLN A 14 -14.66 -5.14 19.18
N TYR A 15 -13.37 -5.21 19.51
CA TYR A 15 -12.34 -4.61 18.68
C TYR A 15 -12.51 -5.11 17.26
N PRO A 16 -12.32 -4.26 16.26
CA PRO A 16 -12.47 -4.67 14.89
C PRO A 16 -11.54 -5.85 14.59
N LYS A 17 -12.02 -6.81 13.83
CA LYS A 17 -11.22 -7.98 13.43
C LYS A 17 -10.01 -7.59 12.58
N CYS A 18 -10.09 -6.48 11.88
CA CYS A 18 -9.02 -5.93 11.06
C CYS A 18 -7.94 -5.32 11.93
N LEU A 19 -6.70 -5.79 11.75
CA LEU A 19 -5.52 -5.36 12.49
C LEU A 19 -5.09 -3.91 12.18
N LEU A 20 -5.60 -3.31 11.11
CA LEU A 20 -5.25 -1.95 10.68
C LEU A 20 -6.18 -0.87 11.24
N CYS A 21 -7.38 -1.24 11.68
CA CYS A 21 -8.34 -0.26 12.20
C CYS A 21 -7.77 0.56 13.36
N PRO A 22 -8.01 1.90 13.39
CA PRO A 22 -7.47 2.79 14.42
C PRO A 22 -7.88 2.40 15.84
N GLU A 23 -9.04 1.76 16.02
CA GLU A 23 -9.55 1.31 17.31
C GLU A 23 -8.68 0.26 17.99
N ASN A 24 -7.72 -0.32 17.27
CA ASN A 24 -6.73 -1.24 17.84
C ASN A 24 -5.57 -0.51 18.54
N GLU A 25 -5.45 0.80 18.43
CA GLU A 25 -4.40 1.53 19.14
C GLU A 25 -4.51 1.31 20.65
N GLY A 26 -3.39 0.91 21.27
CA GLY A 26 -3.35 0.61 22.69
C GLY A 26 -4.03 -0.69 23.12
N TYR A 27 -4.43 -1.56 22.20
CA TYR A 27 -5.11 -2.81 22.52
C TYR A 27 -4.16 -3.82 23.18
N ALA A 28 -4.57 -4.36 24.35
CA ALA A 28 -3.76 -5.28 25.16
C ALA A 28 -3.60 -6.69 24.56
N GLY A 29 -4.43 -7.05 23.58
CA GLY A 29 -4.37 -8.36 22.95
C GLY A 29 -5.26 -9.41 23.62
N ARG A 30 -5.44 -10.52 22.92
CA ARG A 30 -6.11 -11.75 23.38
C ARG A 30 -5.62 -12.93 22.55
N VAL A 31 -6.00 -14.16 22.92
CA VAL A 31 -5.51 -15.40 22.30
C VAL A 31 -5.58 -15.40 20.77
N ASN A 32 -6.64 -14.86 20.19
CA ASN A 32 -6.87 -14.84 18.74
C ASN A 32 -6.78 -13.44 18.10
N HIS A 33 -6.21 -12.47 18.82
CA HIS A 33 -5.99 -11.10 18.30
C HIS A 33 -4.75 -10.50 18.98
N PRO A 34 -3.70 -10.18 18.23
CA PRO A 34 -2.44 -9.75 18.82
C PRO A 34 -2.54 -8.39 19.51
N ALA A 35 -1.70 -8.20 20.52
CA ALA A 35 -1.58 -6.92 21.22
C ALA A 35 -1.10 -5.80 20.31
N ARG A 36 -1.54 -4.58 20.60
CA ARG A 36 -1.19 -3.32 19.91
C ARG A 36 -0.91 -2.20 20.92
N GLU A 37 -0.48 -2.53 22.14
CA GLU A 37 -0.27 -1.58 23.24
C GLU A 37 0.74 -0.48 22.88
N ASN A 38 1.79 -0.85 22.14
CA ASN A 38 2.84 0.07 21.73
C ASN A 38 2.55 0.80 20.41
N HIS A 39 1.40 0.53 19.79
CA HIS A 39 1.04 1.25 18.58
C HIS A 39 0.64 2.69 18.92
N ARG A 40 1.13 3.60 18.10
CA ARG A 40 0.72 5.00 18.08
C ARG A 40 0.44 5.37 16.64
N ILE A 41 -0.69 6.02 16.44
CA ILE A 41 -1.14 6.44 15.11
C ILE A 41 -0.89 7.95 15.01
N ILE A 42 -0.16 8.35 13.99
CA ILE A 42 0.02 9.74 13.62
C ILE A 42 -0.98 10.04 12.52
N PRO A 43 -1.95 10.96 12.75
CA PRO A 43 -2.88 11.36 11.72
C PRO A 43 -2.13 12.14 10.63
N ILE A 44 -2.37 11.77 9.38
CA ILE A 44 -1.85 12.46 8.20
C ILE A 44 -2.96 12.67 7.19
N THR A 45 -2.75 13.58 6.25
CA THR A 45 -3.64 13.78 5.10
C THR A 45 -2.95 13.30 3.84
N VAL A 46 -3.60 12.43 3.08
CA VAL A 46 -3.11 11.89 1.82
C VAL A 46 -4.24 11.97 0.80
N ASN A 47 -4.00 12.58 -0.35
CA ASN A 47 -5.01 12.83 -1.38
C ASN A 47 -6.31 13.42 -0.77
N ASP A 48 -6.16 14.53 -0.03
CA ASP A 48 -7.23 15.28 0.64
C ASP A 48 -8.15 14.45 1.56
N SER A 49 -7.69 13.30 1.99
CA SER A 49 -8.44 12.40 2.88
C SER A 49 -7.64 12.04 4.14
N PRO A 50 -8.34 11.69 5.25
CA PRO A 50 -7.68 11.34 6.51
C PRO A 50 -7.09 9.93 6.45
N TRP A 51 -5.82 9.81 6.82
CA TRP A 51 -5.04 8.58 6.91
C TRP A 51 -4.32 8.47 8.24
N GLY A 52 -3.94 7.27 8.60
CA GLY A 52 -3.09 6.99 9.75
C GLY A 52 -1.71 6.51 9.30
N PHE A 53 -0.67 7.04 9.94
CA PHE A 53 0.69 6.53 9.84
C PHE A 53 1.07 5.87 11.17
N ARG A 54 1.67 4.67 11.11
CA ARG A 54 2.25 4.03 12.29
C ARG A 54 3.40 3.13 11.91
N TYR A 55 4.34 2.92 12.84
CA TYR A 55 5.35 1.88 12.68
C TYR A 55 4.75 0.48 12.79
N SER A 56 5.25 -0.42 11.96
CA SER A 56 4.85 -1.81 11.98
C SER A 56 5.51 -2.55 13.15
N PRO A 57 4.81 -3.47 13.83
CA PRO A 57 5.44 -4.36 14.81
C PRO A 57 6.40 -5.37 14.13
N TYR A 58 6.28 -5.54 12.81
CA TYR A 58 7.15 -6.40 12.02
C TYR A 58 8.24 -5.55 11.38
N VAL A 59 9.42 -5.54 11.99
CA VAL A 59 10.54 -4.71 11.54
C VAL A 59 11.29 -5.44 10.42
N TYR A 60 10.78 -5.41 9.22
CA TYR A 60 11.45 -6.02 8.06
C TYR A 60 12.65 -5.21 7.57
N TYR A 61 12.64 -3.90 7.79
CA TYR A 61 13.69 -2.95 7.44
C TYR A 61 13.56 -1.70 8.33
N ASN A 62 14.52 -0.79 8.22
CA ASN A 62 14.55 0.42 9.05
C ASN A 62 13.27 1.26 8.85
N GLU A 63 12.68 1.66 9.97
CA GLU A 63 11.47 2.49 10.03
C GLU A 63 10.27 1.91 9.24
N HIS A 64 10.18 0.57 9.19
CA HIS A 64 9.04 -0.09 8.54
C HIS A 64 7.72 0.44 9.07
N CYS A 65 6.91 1.02 8.20
CA CYS A 65 5.66 1.67 8.56
C CYS A 65 4.49 1.17 7.72
N ILE A 66 3.30 1.37 8.26
CA ILE A 66 2.03 1.16 7.59
C ILE A 66 1.32 2.51 7.51
N VAL A 67 0.88 2.84 6.31
CA VAL A 67 0.02 4.00 6.01
C VAL A 67 -1.33 3.46 5.60
N PHE A 68 -2.38 3.76 6.34
CA PHE A 68 -3.68 3.13 6.17
C PHE A 68 -4.81 4.16 6.18
N ASN A 69 -5.86 3.88 5.43
CA ASN A 69 -7.04 4.73 5.39
C ASN A 69 -7.71 4.77 6.77
N SER A 70 -8.11 5.95 7.24
CA SER A 70 -8.82 6.08 8.51
C SER A 70 -10.20 5.39 8.50
N GLN A 71 -10.75 5.15 7.31
CA GLN A 71 -11.98 4.39 7.13
C GLN A 71 -11.64 2.95 6.72
N HIS A 72 -12.41 1.98 7.22
CA HIS A 72 -12.29 0.59 6.81
C HIS A 72 -12.94 0.38 5.44
N VAL A 73 -12.18 0.64 4.39
CA VAL A 73 -12.58 0.45 2.99
C VAL A 73 -11.64 -0.54 2.31
N PRO A 74 -12.13 -1.37 1.38
CA PRO A 74 -11.28 -2.34 0.69
C PRO A 74 -10.21 -1.66 -0.18
N MET A 75 -9.09 -2.34 -0.35
CA MET A 75 -8.05 -1.93 -1.29
C MET A 75 -8.55 -1.98 -2.73
N LYS A 76 -8.19 -0.98 -3.50
CA LYS A 76 -8.34 -0.95 -4.94
C LYS A 76 -7.16 -0.19 -5.54
N ILE A 77 -6.41 -0.85 -6.42
CA ILE A 77 -5.31 -0.19 -7.12
C ILE A 77 -5.84 0.47 -8.38
N GLU A 78 -5.74 1.78 -8.42
CA GLU A 78 -6.21 2.65 -9.49
C GLU A 78 -5.37 3.93 -9.54
N LYS A 79 -5.71 4.87 -10.41
CA LYS A 79 -5.01 6.16 -10.51
C LYS A 79 -4.82 6.87 -9.16
N ASN A 80 -5.86 6.87 -8.32
CA ASN A 80 -5.80 7.48 -6.99
C ASN A 80 -4.76 6.83 -6.07
N THR A 81 -4.44 5.55 -6.27
CA THR A 81 -3.37 4.88 -5.53
C THR A 81 -2.03 5.55 -5.81
N PHE A 82 -1.71 5.80 -7.08
CA PHE A 82 -0.46 6.49 -7.44
C PHE A 82 -0.40 7.90 -6.87
N ILE A 83 -1.50 8.66 -6.91
CA ILE A 83 -1.59 9.99 -6.30
C ILE A 83 -1.27 9.90 -4.80
N LYS A 84 -1.88 8.97 -4.09
CA LYS A 84 -1.65 8.76 -2.65
C LYS A 84 -0.19 8.42 -2.34
N LEU A 85 0.45 7.56 -3.15
CA LEU A 85 1.87 7.21 -2.98
C LEU A 85 2.77 8.44 -3.13
N PHE A 86 2.53 9.29 -4.13
CA PHE A 86 3.28 10.53 -4.32
C PHE A 86 3.04 11.55 -3.22
N ASP A 87 1.81 11.74 -2.78
CA ASP A 87 1.50 12.67 -1.69
C ASP A 87 2.23 12.28 -0.41
N PHE A 88 2.28 10.99 -0.08
CA PHE A 88 3.00 10.52 1.08
C PHE A 88 4.51 10.81 0.99
N VAL A 89 5.16 10.53 -0.13
CA VAL A 89 6.61 10.76 -0.27
C VAL A 89 6.96 12.25 -0.36
N LYS A 90 6.01 13.13 -0.67
CA LYS A 90 6.19 14.58 -0.49
C LYS A 90 6.22 14.97 0.98
N LEU A 91 5.37 14.35 1.82
CA LEU A 91 5.37 14.57 3.27
C LEU A 91 6.65 14.01 3.91
N PHE A 92 7.11 12.86 3.43
CA PHE A 92 8.26 12.13 3.97
C PHE A 92 9.27 11.77 2.86
N PRO A 93 10.07 12.75 2.36
CA PRO A 93 10.93 12.56 1.19
C PRO A 93 12.05 11.52 1.37
N HIS A 94 12.37 11.13 2.59
CA HIS A 94 13.37 10.11 2.93
C HIS A 94 12.79 8.70 3.02
N TYR A 95 11.46 8.54 2.89
CA TYR A 95 10.79 7.24 2.84
C TYR A 95 10.53 6.81 1.40
N PHE A 96 10.43 5.50 1.20
CA PHE A 96 9.66 4.92 0.10
C PHE A 96 8.26 4.57 0.58
N LEU A 97 7.31 4.45 -0.33
CA LEU A 97 5.99 3.89 -0.09
C LEU A 97 5.62 2.96 -1.24
N GLY A 98 5.05 1.80 -0.89
CA GLY A 98 4.59 0.81 -1.85
C GLY A 98 3.22 0.26 -1.49
N SER A 99 2.48 -0.18 -2.49
CA SER A 99 1.22 -0.90 -2.34
C SER A 99 1.42 -2.40 -2.52
N ASN A 100 0.67 -3.21 -1.78
CA ASN A 100 0.44 -4.60 -2.15
C ASN A 100 -0.48 -4.66 -3.38
N ALA A 101 -0.50 -5.80 -4.07
CA ALA A 101 -1.53 -6.06 -5.06
C ALA A 101 -2.92 -6.16 -4.40
N ASP A 102 -3.96 -5.78 -5.12
CA ASP A 102 -5.36 -5.88 -4.67
C ASP A 102 -6.02 -7.23 -4.99
N LEU A 103 -5.22 -8.23 -5.40
CA LEU A 103 -5.65 -9.58 -5.70
C LEU A 103 -5.08 -10.59 -4.70
N PRO A 104 -5.90 -11.49 -4.12
CA PRO A 104 -5.44 -12.51 -3.16
C PRO A 104 -4.43 -13.47 -3.76
N ILE A 105 -4.61 -13.84 -5.02
CA ILE A 105 -3.79 -14.85 -5.72
C ILE A 105 -2.31 -14.43 -5.86
N VAL A 106 -2.03 -13.14 -5.89
CA VAL A 106 -0.67 -12.60 -6.00
C VAL A 106 -0.08 -12.20 -4.65
N GLY A 107 -0.66 -12.67 -3.53
CA GLY A 107 -0.13 -12.48 -2.18
C GLY A 107 -0.55 -11.17 -1.52
N GLY A 108 -1.59 -10.51 -1.99
CA GLY A 108 -2.18 -9.36 -1.31
C GLY A 108 -2.67 -9.73 0.10
N SER A 109 -2.32 -8.94 1.11
CA SER A 109 -2.75 -9.15 2.50
C SER A 109 -3.62 -7.99 2.99
N ILE A 110 -4.58 -8.30 3.88
CA ILE A 110 -5.50 -7.32 4.48
C ILE A 110 -6.22 -6.48 3.40
N LEU A 111 -6.68 -7.12 2.33
CA LEU A 111 -7.30 -6.46 1.18
C LEU A 111 -8.60 -5.73 1.53
N SER A 112 -9.20 -6.05 2.69
CA SER A 112 -10.40 -5.38 3.19
C SER A 112 -10.16 -3.98 3.75
N HIS A 113 -8.89 -3.56 3.89
CA HIS A 113 -8.56 -2.25 4.43
C HIS A 113 -7.45 -1.59 3.59
N ASP A 114 -7.76 -0.49 2.93
CA ASP A 114 -6.84 0.25 2.06
C ASP A 114 -5.61 0.72 2.84
N HIS A 115 -4.42 0.28 2.42
CA HIS A 115 -3.18 0.56 3.11
C HIS A 115 -1.96 0.42 2.21
N PHE A 116 -0.87 1.03 2.65
CA PHE A 116 0.44 0.99 2.03
C PHE A 116 1.51 0.61 3.04
N GLN A 117 2.64 0.14 2.57
CA GLN A 117 3.82 -0.14 3.38
C GLN A 117 4.99 0.72 2.92
N GLY A 118 5.71 1.28 3.88
CA GLY A 118 6.83 2.16 3.62
C GLY A 118 7.92 2.08 4.67
N GLY A 119 8.93 2.92 4.53
CA GLY A 119 10.02 3.01 5.49
C GLY A 119 11.26 3.69 4.91
N HIS A 120 12.27 3.84 5.75
CA HIS A 120 13.57 4.40 5.37
C HIS A 120 14.52 3.29 4.94
N TYR A 121 14.32 2.79 3.72
CA TYR A 121 15.11 1.69 3.19
C TYR A 121 15.25 1.77 1.66
N THR A 122 16.37 1.31 1.14
CA THR A 122 16.61 1.19 -0.30
C THR A 122 16.77 -0.27 -0.69
N PHE A 123 15.77 -0.84 -1.33
CA PHE A 123 15.79 -2.23 -1.78
C PHE A 123 16.86 -2.49 -2.84
N ALA A 124 17.37 -3.72 -2.88
CA ALA A 124 18.29 -4.17 -3.91
C ALA A 124 17.70 -3.99 -5.32
N MET A 125 16.39 -4.22 -5.48
CA MET A 125 15.68 -3.98 -6.73
C MET A 125 15.79 -2.52 -7.21
N ALA A 126 15.75 -1.54 -6.28
CA ALA A 126 15.89 -0.12 -6.64
C ALA A 126 17.30 0.21 -7.16
N LYS A 127 18.33 -0.55 -6.75
CA LYS A 127 19.72 -0.41 -7.19
C LYS A 127 20.06 -1.25 -8.42
N ALA A 128 19.21 -2.22 -8.76
CA ALA A 128 19.45 -3.11 -9.89
C ALA A 128 19.50 -2.32 -11.22
N PRO A 129 20.36 -2.68 -12.18
CA PRO A 129 20.45 -1.97 -13.45
C PRO A 129 19.22 -2.19 -14.33
N ILE A 130 19.00 -1.28 -15.26
CA ILE A 130 18.06 -1.49 -16.36
C ILE A 130 18.70 -2.51 -17.32
N GLU A 131 17.98 -3.58 -17.62
CA GLU A 131 18.38 -4.60 -18.58
C GLU A 131 18.01 -4.21 -20.01
N LYS A 132 16.82 -3.62 -20.16
CA LYS A 132 16.29 -3.18 -21.44
C LYS A 132 15.57 -1.85 -21.30
N HIS A 133 16.07 -0.81 -21.94
CA HIS A 133 15.35 0.44 -22.08
C HIS A 133 14.18 0.28 -23.05
N VAL A 134 13.06 0.90 -22.71
CA VAL A 134 11.84 0.90 -23.53
C VAL A 134 11.35 2.33 -23.73
N THR A 135 10.89 2.63 -24.93
CA THR A 135 10.21 3.89 -25.22
C THR A 135 8.72 3.59 -25.30
N ILE A 136 7.94 4.29 -24.51
CA ILE A 136 6.48 4.11 -24.47
C ILE A 136 5.83 5.22 -25.32
N PRO A 137 5.06 4.87 -26.35
CA PRO A 137 4.43 5.88 -27.22
C PRO A 137 3.56 6.86 -26.44
N GLY A 138 3.75 8.16 -26.68
CA GLY A 138 3.09 9.24 -25.94
C GLY A 138 3.74 9.61 -24.60
N TYR A 139 4.82 8.89 -24.21
CA TYR A 139 5.60 9.10 -22.99
C TYR A 139 7.10 9.05 -23.26
N GLU A 140 7.54 9.54 -24.41
CA GLU A 140 8.94 9.52 -24.84
C GLU A 140 9.86 10.36 -23.94
N ASP A 141 9.26 11.28 -23.18
CA ASP A 141 9.91 12.12 -22.18
C ASP A 141 10.18 11.39 -20.86
N VAL A 142 9.55 10.22 -20.63
CA VAL A 142 9.70 9.43 -19.40
C VAL A 142 10.78 8.36 -19.62
N GLU A 143 11.79 8.35 -18.76
CA GLU A 143 12.75 7.24 -18.73
C GLU A 143 12.02 5.97 -18.27
N ALA A 144 12.00 4.94 -19.12
CA ALA A 144 11.35 3.66 -18.82
C ALA A 144 12.26 2.49 -19.19
N GLY A 145 12.21 1.41 -18.41
CA GLY A 145 13.01 0.22 -18.71
C GLY A 145 12.68 -0.97 -17.81
N ILE A 146 12.97 -2.14 -18.36
CA ILE A 146 12.89 -3.42 -17.65
C ILE A 146 14.11 -3.55 -16.77
N VAL A 147 13.90 -3.78 -15.49
CA VAL A 147 14.97 -3.94 -14.49
C VAL A 147 15.50 -5.37 -14.55
N LYS A 148 16.81 -5.54 -14.44
CA LYS A 148 17.44 -6.86 -14.27
C LYS A 148 17.15 -7.40 -12.87
N TRP A 149 16.03 -8.09 -12.75
CA TRP A 149 15.49 -8.61 -11.50
C TRP A 149 14.79 -9.96 -11.73
N PRO A 150 14.76 -10.89 -10.74
CA PRO A 150 14.11 -12.19 -10.90
C PRO A 150 12.62 -12.13 -11.24
N LEU A 151 11.93 -11.07 -10.82
CA LEU A 151 10.53 -10.80 -11.18
C LEU A 151 10.48 -9.72 -12.26
N SER A 152 9.42 -9.68 -13.05
CA SER A 152 9.20 -8.64 -14.04
C SER A 152 8.98 -7.29 -13.36
N VAL A 153 9.85 -6.33 -13.64
CA VAL A 153 9.80 -4.98 -13.05
C VAL A 153 9.97 -3.95 -14.14
N LEU A 154 8.99 -3.08 -14.30
CA LEU A 154 9.10 -1.87 -15.10
C LEU A 154 9.48 -0.70 -14.17
N ARG A 155 10.63 -0.08 -14.42
CA ARG A 155 11.02 1.16 -13.74
C ARG A 155 10.71 2.34 -14.65
N ILE A 156 10.03 3.33 -14.08
CA ILE A 156 9.78 4.61 -14.74
C ILE A 156 10.35 5.75 -13.89
N ARG A 157 10.89 6.77 -14.55
CA ARG A 157 11.47 7.95 -13.89
C ARG A 157 11.16 9.21 -14.67
N HIS A 158 10.70 10.23 -13.99
CA HIS A 158 10.49 11.56 -14.53
C HIS A 158 10.51 12.61 -13.39
N LYS A 159 10.70 13.88 -13.71
CA LYS A 159 10.66 14.98 -12.75
C LYS A 159 9.23 15.41 -12.42
N ASP A 160 8.32 15.31 -13.37
CA ASP A 160 6.91 15.63 -13.21
C ASP A 160 6.15 14.39 -12.75
N GLU A 161 5.61 14.45 -11.54
CA GLU A 161 4.82 13.38 -10.94
C GLU A 161 3.54 13.08 -11.73
N LYS A 162 2.91 14.09 -12.35
CA LYS A 162 1.69 13.90 -13.13
C LYS A 162 1.95 12.97 -14.31
N ARG A 163 3.10 13.14 -14.98
CA ARG A 163 3.52 12.24 -16.07
C ARG A 163 3.73 10.82 -15.58
N LEU A 164 4.31 10.65 -14.37
CA LEU A 164 4.50 9.32 -13.77
C LEU A 164 3.15 8.68 -13.40
N ILE A 165 2.23 9.44 -12.81
CA ILE A 165 0.90 8.96 -12.45
C ILE A 165 0.11 8.55 -13.70
N GLU A 166 0.14 9.37 -14.76
CA GLU A 166 -0.52 9.06 -16.03
C GLU A 166 0.03 7.78 -16.65
N LEU A 167 1.36 7.68 -16.76
CA LEU A 167 2.00 6.49 -17.34
C LEU A 167 1.76 5.24 -16.48
N ALA A 168 1.90 5.33 -15.16
CA ALA A 168 1.65 4.20 -14.28
C ALA A 168 0.19 3.72 -14.38
N THR A 169 -0.76 4.64 -14.49
CA THR A 169 -2.18 4.32 -14.70
C THR A 169 -2.38 3.62 -16.05
N HIS A 170 -1.82 4.16 -17.11
CA HIS A 170 -1.89 3.56 -18.45
C HIS A 170 -1.33 2.14 -18.48
N VAL A 171 -0.16 1.94 -17.87
CA VAL A 171 0.46 0.60 -17.77
C VAL A 171 -0.42 -0.36 -16.97
N LEU A 172 -0.99 0.09 -15.85
CA LEU A 172 -1.88 -0.73 -15.02
C LEU A 172 -3.13 -1.17 -15.80
N GLU A 173 -3.77 -0.24 -16.52
CA GLU A 173 -4.97 -0.52 -17.32
C GLU A 173 -4.65 -1.48 -18.48
N ALA A 174 -3.54 -1.24 -19.20
CA ALA A 174 -3.08 -2.12 -20.27
C ALA A 174 -2.78 -3.53 -19.75
N TRP A 175 -2.11 -3.63 -18.58
CA TRP A 175 -1.78 -4.93 -17.97
C TRP A 175 -3.04 -5.69 -17.55
N ARG A 176 -4.02 -5.02 -16.95
CA ARG A 176 -5.27 -5.68 -16.53
C ARG A 176 -6.09 -6.24 -17.69
N GLY A 177 -6.04 -5.58 -18.84
CA GLY A 177 -6.68 -6.06 -20.07
C GLY A 177 -5.84 -7.02 -20.91
N TYR A 178 -4.61 -7.36 -20.48
CA TYR A 178 -3.69 -8.16 -21.27
C TYR A 178 -3.94 -9.65 -21.11
N THR A 179 -4.01 -10.35 -22.24
CA THR A 179 -4.10 -11.82 -22.30
C THR A 179 -3.02 -12.37 -23.20
N ASP A 180 -2.29 -13.38 -22.70
CA ASP A 180 -1.36 -14.21 -23.46
C ASP A 180 -1.55 -15.67 -23.04
N GLU A 181 -2.37 -16.40 -23.78
CA GLU A 181 -2.68 -17.80 -23.47
C GLU A 181 -1.44 -18.70 -23.50
N SER A 182 -0.47 -18.38 -24.35
CA SER A 182 0.78 -19.15 -24.46
C SER A 182 1.65 -19.08 -23.21
N ALA A 183 1.54 -17.98 -22.46
CA ALA A 183 2.18 -17.76 -21.17
C ALA A 183 1.26 -18.00 -19.97
N PHE A 184 0.06 -18.50 -20.17
CA PHE A 184 -0.99 -18.67 -19.15
C PHE A 184 -1.34 -17.36 -18.43
N ILE A 185 -1.32 -16.25 -19.14
CA ILE A 185 -1.73 -14.94 -18.63
C ILE A 185 -3.12 -14.65 -19.18
N PHE A 186 -4.07 -14.40 -18.28
CA PHE A 186 -5.45 -14.10 -18.63
C PHE A 186 -5.87 -12.76 -18.02
N ALA A 187 -6.54 -11.92 -18.81
CA ALA A 187 -7.05 -10.64 -18.34
C ALA A 187 -8.04 -10.83 -17.19
N GLU A 188 -8.00 -9.91 -16.23
CA GLU A 188 -8.96 -9.80 -15.12
C GLU A 188 -9.07 -11.05 -14.20
N THR A 189 -8.03 -11.86 -14.13
CA THR A 189 -7.97 -13.05 -13.25
C THR A 189 -7.22 -12.79 -11.98
#